data_dff47f9906c8d87dc2bec0dfe3a38994
#
_entry.id   dff47f9906c8d87dc2bec0dfe3a38994
#
_cell.length_a   1.000
_cell.length_b   1.000
_cell.length_c   1.000
_cell.angle_alpha   90.00
_cell.angle_beta   90.00
_cell.angle_gamma   90.00
#
_symmetry.space_group_name_H-M   'P 1'
#
loop_
_entity.id
_entity.type
_entity.pdbx_description
1 polymer ?
#
loop_
_entity_poly.entity_id
_entity_poly.type
_entity_poly.pdbx_seq_one_letter_code
_entity_poly.pdbx_strand_id
1 'polypeptide(L)'
;MSIEKTINKVRAIREGGNTERSHTTPHHGSYSIAEHGWGVATLLAVLHPDPSRHLILAGMWHDVHERWTGDTPGSIKWSFSNILKAEIKKFENTIDSDLGINFNLSPEDIKWLKACDMLEFWLWSKDQQALGNCNADEGKSNAEHWFNTHEDDVPETIWDFMAHYHWRRTSDRDGWKL
;
A
#
# COMPACT_ATOMS: atom_id res chain seq x y z
N MET A 1 -20.36 1.25 -20.78
CA MET A 1 -20.25 2.28 -19.70
C MET A 1 -20.46 3.64 -20.37
N SER A 2 -21.30 4.54 -19.80
CA SER A 2 -21.49 5.88 -20.39
C SER A 2 -20.21 6.71 -20.20
N ILE A 3 -19.99 7.71 -21.06
CA ILE A 3 -18.82 8.60 -21.00
C ILE A 3 -18.79 9.37 -19.66
N GLU A 4 -19.95 9.74 -19.15
CA GLU A 4 -20.08 10.40 -17.85
C GLU A 4 -19.55 9.52 -16.70
N LYS A 5 -19.92 8.24 -16.65
CA LYS A 5 -19.38 7.29 -15.67
C LYS A 5 -17.87 7.14 -15.81
N THR A 6 -17.36 7.14 -17.03
CA THR A 6 -15.91 7.08 -17.28
C THR A 6 -15.19 8.32 -16.73
N ILE A 7 -15.73 9.51 -16.97
CA ILE A 7 -15.18 10.77 -16.45
C ILE A 7 -15.19 10.77 -14.93
N ASN A 8 -16.30 10.37 -14.30
CA ASN A 8 -16.43 10.32 -12.85
C ASN A 8 -15.45 9.32 -12.22
N LYS A 9 -15.26 8.15 -12.83
CA LYS A 9 -14.26 7.18 -12.40
C LYS A 9 -12.84 7.75 -12.47
N VAL A 10 -12.45 8.37 -13.57
CA VAL A 10 -11.12 8.98 -13.73
C VAL A 10 -10.91 10.08 -12.70
N ARG A 11 -11.91 10.93 -12.45
CA ARG A 11 -11.84 11.97 -11.41
C ARG A 11 -11.63 11.35 -10.03
N ALA A 12 -12.47 10.37 -9.66
CA ALA A 12 -12.41 9.73 -8.35
C ALA A 12 -11.03 9.11 -8.08
N ILE A 13 -10.48 8.39 -9.05
CA ILE A 13 -9.15 7.76 -8.93
C ILE A 13 -8.05 8.84 -8.78
N ARG A 14 -8.07 9.90 -9.60
CA ARG A 14 -7.08 10.98 -9.51
C ARG A 14 -7.17 11.76 -8.21
N GLU A 15 -8.38 12.05 -7.74
CA GLU A 15 -8.60 12.78 -6.48
C GLU A 15 -8.27 11.91 -5.27
N GLY A 16 -8.59 10.61 -5.33
CA GLY A 16 -8.19 9.65 -4.30
C GLY A 16 -6.69 9.55 -4.15
N GLY A 17 -5.96 9.58 -5.26
CA GLY A 17 -4.51 9.60 -5.25
C GLY A 17 -3.87 10.77 -4.48
N ASN A 18 -4.59 11.89 -4.30
CA ASN A 18 -4.10 13.05 -3.53
C ASN A 18 -4.34 12.93 -2.01
N THR A 19 -5.01 11.87 -1.55
CA THR A 19 -5.22 11.65 -0.11
C THR A 19 -3.87 11.40 0.57
N GLU A 20 -3.58 12.15 1.62
CA GLU A 20 -2.34 12.03 2.40
C GLU A 20 -2.42 10.81 3.32
N ARG A 21 -1.39 9.95 3.29
CA ARG A 21 -1.24 8.79 4.15
C ARG A 21 -0.42 9.12 5.39
N SER A 22 -0.57 8.30 6.44
CA SER A 22 0.19 8.44 7.69
C SER A 22 0.12 9.85 8.29
N HIS A 23 -0.96 10.58 8.02
CA HIS A 23 -1.18 11.98 8.40
C HIS A 23 -1.17 12.21 9.93
N THR A 24 -1.29 11.15 10.73
CA THR A 24 -1.17 11.21 12.21
C THR A 24 0.26 11.08 12.70
N THR A 25 1.20 10.75 11.81
CA THR A 25 2.62 10.58 12.15
C THR A 25 3.44 11.69 11.48
N PRO A 26 4.14 12.56 12.23
CA PRO A 26 5.00 13.57 11.61
C PRO A 26 6.06 12.91 10.72
N HIS A 27 6.14 13.35 9.46
CA HIS A 27 7.09 12.78 8.50
C HIS A 27 7.66 13.87 7.56
N HIS A 28 8.75 13.55 6.87
CA HIS A 28 9.36 14.42 5.88
C HIS A 28 8.76 14.17 4.50
N GLY A 29 8.52 15.25 3.76
CA GLY A 29 7.95 15.20 2.41
C GLY A 29 6.45 14.93 2.42
N SER A 30 5.93 14.38 1.32
CA SER A 30 4.57 13.91 1.17
C SER A 30 4.54 12.37 1.14
N TYR A 31 3.39 11.80 1.45
CA TYR A 31 3.14 10.37 1.28
C TYR A 31 1.67 10.16 0.91
N SER A 32 1.40 10.28 -0.37
CA SER A 32 0.04 10.19 -0.91
C SER A 32 -0.36 8.76 -1.27
N ILE A 33 -1.67 8.53 -1.41
CA ILE A 33 -2.22 7.27 -1.95
C ILE A 33 -1.63 6.95 -3.34
N ALA A 34 -1.37 7.98 -4.17
CA ALA A 34 -0.77 7.75 -5.49
C ALA A 34 0.69 7.30 -5.40
N GLU A 35 1.50 7.88 -4.51
CA GLU A 35 2.89 7.44 -4.28
C GLU A 35 2.93 6.02 -3.74
N HIS A 36 2.11 5.73 -2.73
CA HIS A 36 1.97 4.38 -2.18
C HIS A 36 1.51 3.37 -3.23
N GLY A 37 0.41 3.64 -3.93
CA GLY A 37 -0.13 2.73 -4.95
C GLY A 37 0.84 2.49 -6.11
N TRP A 38 1.65 3.49 -6.49
CA TRP A 38 2.75 3.30 -7.44
C TRP A 38 3.81 2.35 -6.88
N GLY A 39 4.21 2.53 -5.62
CA GLY A 39 5.15 1.64 -4.93
C GLY A 39 4.66 0.21 -4.88
N VAL A 40 3.41 -0.02 -4.44
CA VAL A 40 2.79 -1.35 -4.37
C VAL A 40 2.72 -2.01 -5.75
N ALA A 41 2.27 -1.28 -6.79
CA ALA A 41 2.20 -1.82 -8.14
C ALA A 41 3.60 -2.15 -8.70
N THR A 42 4.62 -1.36 -8.36
CA THR A 42 6.01 -1.62 -8.73
C THR A 42 6.53 -2.88 -8.06
N LEU A 43 6.29 -3.07 -6.77
CA LEU A 43 6.69 -4.28 -6.04
C LEU A 43 6.01 -5.52 -6.63
N LEU A 44 4.70 -5.45 -6.91
CA LEU A 44 3.98 -6.54 -7.58
C LEU A 44 4.57 -6.84 -8.95
N ALA A 45 4.85 -5.82 -9.76
CA ALA A 45 5.38 -6.00 -11.12
C ALA A 45 6.79 -6.62 -11.14
N VAL A 46 7.60 -6.37 -10.09
CA VAL A 46 9.00 -6.80 -10.02
C VAL A 46 9.18 -8.11 -9.29
N LEU A 47 8.44 -8.32 -8.17
CA LEU A 47 8.65 -9.46 -7.29
C LEU A 47 7.73 -10.64 -7.61
N HIS A 48 6.52 -10.38 -8.11
CA HIS A 48 5.60 -11.47 -8.48
C HIS A 48 6.05 -12.12 -9.80
N PRO A 49 6.10 -13.46 -9.87
CA PRO A 49 6.62 -14.15 -11.05
C PRO A 49 5.79 -13.92 -12.34
N ASP A 50 4.48 -13.72 -12.22
CA ASP A 50 3.58 -13.48 -13.35
C ASP A 50 2.34 -12.67 -12.90
N PRO A 51 2.48 -11.36 -12.65
CA PRO A 51 1.40 -10.55 -12.11
C PRO A 51 0.31 -10.30 -13.16
N SER A 52 -0.94 -10.63 -12.82
CA SER A 52 -2.06 -10.31 -13.69
C SER A 52 -2.26 -8.78 -13.80
N ARG A 53 -2.83 -8.33 -14.92
CA ARG A 53 -3.21 -6.92 -15.06
C ARG A 53 -4.14 -6.46 -13.92
N HIS A 54 -5.03 -7.32 -13.45
CA HIS A 54 -5.96 -6.98 -12.37
C HIS A 54 -5.23 -6.82 -11.04
N LEU A 55 -4.22 -7.64 -10.76
CA LEU A 55 -3.39 -7.53 -9.56
C LEU A 55 -2.61 -6.21 -9.54
N ILE A 56 -1.98 -5.84 -10.68
CA ILE A 56 -1.28 -4.54 -10.79
C ILE A 56 -2.22 -3.36 -10.59
N LEU A 57 -3.42 -3.39 -11.22
CA LEU A 57 -4.40 -2.33 -11.04
C LEU A 57 -4.96 -2.28 -9.61
N ALA A 58 -5.11 -3.43 -8.96
CA ALA A 58 -5.46 -3.49 -7.56
C ALA A 58 -4.37 -2.84 -6.69
N GLY A 59 -3.09 -3.14 -6.95
CA GLY A 59 -1.97 -2.47 -6.28
C GLY A 59 -2.01 -0.95 -6.39
N MET A 60 -2.34 -0.44 -7.58
CA MET A 60 -2.43 1.01 -7.81
C MET A 60 -3.63 1.67 -7.13
N TRP A 61 -4.76 0.96 -6.96
CA TRP A 61 -6.05 1.62 -6.65
C TRP A 61 -6.75 1.08 -5.42
N HIS A 62 -6.13 0.17 -4.64
CA HIS A 62 -6.78 -0.48 -3.49
C HIS A 62 -7.26 0.50 -2.41
N ASP A 63 -6.63 1.68 -2.30
CA ASP A 63 -6.95 2.71 -1.31
C ASP A 63 -7.67 3.93 -1.91
N VAL A 64 -8.10 3.88 -3.20
CA VAL A 64 -8.79 5.03 -3.84
C VAL A 64 -10.07 5.42 -3.10
N HIS A 65 -10.75 4.49 -2.42
CA HIS A 65 -11.93 4.77 -1.60
C HIS A 65 -11.62 5.71 -0.43
N GLU A 66 -10.36 5.86 -0.01
CA GLU A 66 -9.94 6.81 1.01
C GLU A 66 -10.11 8.29 0.57
N ARG A 67 -10.44 8.55 -0.70
CA ARG A 67 -10.94 9.87 -1.14
C ARG A 67 -12.09 10.39 -0.29
N TRP A 68 -12.95 9.49 0.22
CA TRP A 68 -14.15 9.86 0.97
C TRP A 68 -13.97 9.78 2.48
N THR A 69 -13.04 8.96 2.94
CA THR A 69 -12.81 8.73 4.39
C THR A 69 -11.56 9.43 4.91
N GLY A 70 -10.64 9.80 4.02
CA GLY A 70 -9.25 10.01 4.39
C GLY A 70 -8.55 8.70 4.69
N ASP A 71 -7.21 8.71 4.78
CA ASP A 71 -6.43 7.56 5.24
C ASP A 71 -6.89 7.14 6.64
N THR A 72 -7.24 5.87 6.79
CA THR A 72 -7.66 5.32 8.08
C THR A 72 -6.43 4.93 8.89
N PRO A 73 -6.10 5.67 9.97
CA PRO A 73 -4.91 5.37 10.77
C PRO A 73 -4.87 3.93 11.27
N GLY A 74 -3.67 3.34 11.30
CA GLY A 74 -3.46 1.97 11.80
C GLY A 74 -4.02 1.75 13.20
N SER A 75 -3.98 2.77 14.08
CA SER A 75 -4.57 2.73 15.42
C SER A 75 -6.07 2.41 15.41
N ILE A 76 -6.82 2.90 14.41
CA ILE A 76 -8.24 2.53 14.25
C ILE A 76 -8.35 1.08 13.78
N LYS A 77 -7.52 0.67 12.82
CA LYS A 77 -7.52 -0.70 12.27
C LYS A 77 -7.17 -1.76 13.33
N TRP A 78 -6.35 -1.41 14.35
CA TRP A 78 -5.88 -2.38 15.35
C TRP A 78 -6.56 -2.30 16.72
N SER A 79 -7.03 -1.12 17.13
CA SER A 79 -7.50 -0.87 18.51
C SER A 79 -9.02 -0.86 18.66
N PHE A 80 -9.81 -0.74 17.57
CA PHE A 80 -11.26 -0.62 17.65
C PHE A 80 -12.00 -1.92 17.35
N SER A 81 -13.28 -1.95 17.78
CA SER A 81 -14.14 -3.14 17.70
C SER A 81 -14.26 -3.66 16.26
N ASN A 82 -14.43 -4.98 16.12
CA ASN A 82 -14.67 -5.63 14.84
C ASN A 82 -15.91 -5.09 14.11
N ILE A 83 -16.86 -4.47 14.82
CA ILE A 83 -18.06 -3.86 14.24
C ILE A 83 -17.67 -2.65 13.40
N LEU A 84 -16.84 -1.74 13.92
CA LEU A 84 -16.40 -0.54 13.18
C LEU A 84 -15.60 -0.94 11.93
N LYS A 85 -14.69 -1.91 12.07
CA LYS A 85 -13.91 -2.45 10.94
C LYS A 85 -14.82 -3.00 9.83
N ALA A 86 -15.86 -3.75 10.21
CA ALA A 86 -16.80 -4.34 9.27
C ALA A 86 -17.62 -3.27 8.52
N GLU A 87 -18.06 -2.21 9.22
CA GLU A 87 -18.79 -1.11 8.58
C GLU A 87 -17.91 -0.27 7.65
N ILE A 88 -16.67 0.03 8.04
CA ILE A 88 -15.71 0.69 7.16
C ILE A 88 -15.49 -0.17 5.90
N LYS A 89 -15.21 -1.47 6.06
CA LYS A 89 -14.98 -2.37 4.92
C LYS A 89 -16.19 -2.49 4.00
N LYS A 90 -17.38 -2.47 4.53
CA LYS A 90 -18.62 -2.46 3.74
C LYS A 90 -18.74 -1.17 2.92
N PHE A 91 -18.41 -0.03 3.50
CA PHE A 91 -18.41 1.25 2.82
C PHE A 91 -17.36 1.29 1.69
N GLU A 92 -16.13 0.88 1.96
CA GLU A 92 -15.04 0.74 0.98
C GLU A 92 -15.48 -0.14 -0.20
N ASN A 93 -15.99 -1.34 0.08
CA ASN A 93 -16.48 -2.27 -0.96
C ASN A 93 -17.59 -1.68 -1.82
N THR A 94 -18.47 -0.84 -1.23
CA THR A 94 -19.53 -0.16 -1.99
C THR A 94 -18.93 0.84 -2.98
N ILE A 95 -17.98 1.66 -2.53
CA ILE A 95 -17.27 2.62 -3.39
C ILE A 95 -16.52 1.91 -4.51
N ASP A 96 -15.75 0.88 -4.18
CA ASP A 96 -14.95 0.12 -5.14
C ASP A 96 -15.84 -0.53 -6.21
N SER A 97 -17.00 -1.04 -5.80
CA SER A 97 -18.01 -1.57 -6.72
C SER A 97 -18.60 -0.51 -7.65
N ASP A 98 -18.97 0.66 -7.10
CA ASP A 98 -19.54 1.77 -7.87
C ASP A 98 -18.53 2.35 -8.87
N LEU A 99 -17.26 2.39 -8.50
CA LEU A 99 -16.16 2.78 -9.38
C LEU A 99 -15.76 1.68 -10.37
N GLY A 100 -16.16 0.42 -10.13
CA GLY A 100 -15.71 -0.73 -10.92
C GLY A 100 -14.21 -0.95 -10.81
N ILE A 101 -13.65 -0.77 -9.61
CA ILE A 101 -12.27 -1.10 -9.22
C ILE A 101 -12.20 -2.31 -8.30
N ASN A 102 -13.31 -2.95 -8.06
CA ASN A 102 -13.37 -4.22 -7.33
C ASN A 102 -12.88 -5.34 -8.27
N PHE A 103 -11.61 -5.68 -8.17
CA PHE A 103 -11.01 -6.73 -8.97
C PHE A 103 -11.25 -8.10 -8.33
N ASN A 104 -11.64 -9.07 -9.17
CA ASN A 104 -11.84 -10.44 -8.72
C ASN A 104 -10.48 -11.14 -8.64
N LEU A 105 -9.78 -10.95 -7.53
CA LEU A 105 -8.45 -11.51 -7.27
C LEU A 105 -8.56 -12.94 -6.73
N SER A 106 -7.62 -13.80 -7.11
CA SER A 106 -7.46 -15.11 -6.49
C SER A 106 -7.02 -14.97 -5.01
N PRO A 107 -7.21 -16.00 -4.17
CA PRO A 107 -6.67 -15.99 -2.81
C PRO A 107 -5.17 -15.74 -2.77
N GLU A 108 -4.42 -16.25 -3.74
CA GLU A 108 -2.98 -16.04 -3.87
C GLU A 108 -2.66 -14.58 -4.24
N ASP A 109 -3.37 -14.00 -5.23
CA ASP A 109 -3.21 -12.57 -5.57
C ASP A 109 -3.49 -11.66 -4.37
N ILE A 110 -4.46 -12.03 -3.51
CA ILE A 110 -4.76 -11.26 -2.29
C ILE A 110 -3.59 -11.31 -1.31
N LYS A 111 -2.91 -12.45 -1.14
CA LYS A 111 -1.70 -12.55 -0.31
C LYS A 111 -0.60 -11.66 -0.85
N TRP A 112 -0.33 -11.73 -2.15
CA TRP A 112 0.66 -10.87 -2.81
C TRP A 112 0.34 -9.39 -2.65
N LEU A 113 -0.91 -8.99 -2.88
CA LEU A 113 -1.33 -7.60 -2.72
C LEU A 113 -1.07 -7.10 -1.30
N LYS A 114 -1.50 -7.85 -0.27
CA LYS A 114 -1.31 -7.48 1.13
C LYS A 114 0.17 -7.43 1.53
N ALA A 115 0.96 -8.40 1.07
CA ALA A 115 2.38 -8.43 1.37
C ALA A 115 3.13 -7.26 0.71
N CYS A 116 2.81 -6.90 -0.54
CA CYS A 116 3.41 -5.75 -1.21
C CYS A 116 2.92 -4.41 -0.65
N ASP A 117 1.66 -4.30 -0.21
CA ASP A 117 1.13 -3.14 0.51
C ASP A 117 1.95 -2.88 1.79
N MET A 118 2.13 -3.91 2.60
CA MET A 118 2.89 -3.81 3.84
C MET A 118 4.40 -3.61 3.59
N LEU A 119 4.95 -4.22 2.54
CA LEU A 119 6.34 -4.04 2.16
C LEU A 119 6.63 -2.61 1.73
N GLU A 120 5.73 -1.99 0.97
CA GLU A 120 5.88 -0.60 0.55
C GLU A 120 5.88 0.33 1.77
N PHE A 121 4.96 0.14 2.71
CA PHE A 121 4.93 0.91 3.96
C PHE A 121 6.20 0.70 4.82
N TRP A 122 6.75 -0.51 4.85
CA TRP A 122 8.03 -0.78 5.52
C TRP A 122 9.19 -0.05 4.84
N LEU A 123 9.24 -0.04 3.50
CA LEU A 123 10.25 0.70 2.74
C LEU A 123 10.16 2.20 2.98
N TRP A 124 8.95 2.78 2.90
CA TRP A 124 8.73 4.18 3.24
C TRP A 124 9.20 4.51 4.66
N SER A 125 8.90 3.67 5.63
CA SER A 125 9.34 3.87 7.02
C SER A 125 10.87 3.86 7.13
N LYS A 126 11.55 2.97 6.40
CA LYS A 126 13.04 2.94 6.34
C LYS A 126 13.61 4.19 5.70
N ASP A 127 12.99 4.70 4.65
CA ASP A 127 13.41 5.94 4.00
C ASP A 127 13.26 7.14 4.95
N GLN A 128 12.16 7.21 5.71
CA GLN A 128 11.96 8.20 6.76
C GLN A 128 13.04 8.11 7.85
N GLN A 129 13.38 6.91 8.32
CA GLN A 129 14.48 6.70 9.27
C GLN A 129 15.82 7.17 8.70
N ALA A 130 16.07 6.90 7.44
CA ALA A 130 17.29 7.34 6.76
C ALA A 130 17.41 8.86 6.64
N LEU A 131 16.27 9.57 6.61
CA LEU A 131 16.17 11.02 6.70
C LEU A 131 16.28 11.55 8.14
N GLY A 132 16.44 10.67 9.13
CA GLY A 132 16.57 11.03 10.54
C GLY A 132 15.23 11.16 11.27
N ASN A 133 14.12 10.70 10.69
CA ASN A 133 12.81 10.76 11.32
C ASN A 133 12.57 9.56 12.26
N CYS A 134 12.76 9.75 13.55
CA CYS A 134 12.52 8.70 14.57
C CYS A 134 11.02 8.37 14.76
N ASN A 135 10.09 9.23 14.30
CA ASN A 135 8.66 8.92 14.36
C ASN A 135 8.29 7.72 13.45
N ALA A 136 9.13 7.38 12.47
CA ALA A 136 8.92 6.22 11.61
C ALA A 136 9.26 4.87 12.26
N ASP A 137 9.86 4.86 13.44
CA ASP A 137 10.25 3.63 14.17
C ASP A 137 9.03 2.77 14.49
N GLU A 138 7.93 3.40 14.90
CA GLU A 138 6.68 2.70 15.22
C GLU A 138 6.08 2.09 13.93
N GLY A 139 6.04 2.85 12.83
CA GLY A 139 5.53 2.36 11.54
C GLY A 139 6.30 1.15 11.04
N LYS A 140 7.64 1.23 11.07
CA LYS A 140 8.51 0.12 10.72
C LYS A 140 8.27 -1.11 11.61
N SER A 141 8.21 -0.93 12.93
CA SER A 141 7.98 -2.02 13.88
C SER A 141 6.62 -2.68 13.68
N ASN A 142 5.59 -1.91 13.37
CA ASN A 142 4.25 -2.42 13.07
C ASN A 142 4.24 -3.25 11.77
N ALA A 143 4.95 -2.81 10.73
CA ALA A 143 5.10 -3.59 9.51
C ALA A 143 5.85 -4.91 9.77
N GLU A 144 6.96 -4.88 10.49
CA GLU A 144 7.72 -6.08 10.87
C GLU A 144 6.88 -7.05 11.72
N HIS A 145 6.08 -6.52 12.66
CA HIS A 145 5.15 -7.35 13.44
C HIS A 145 4.09 -7.99 12.55
N TRP A 146 3.54 -7.26 11.57
CA TRP A 146 2.58 -7.81 10.62
C TRP A 146 3.19 -8.98 9.83
N PHE A 147 4.40 -8.84 9.29
CA PHE A 147 5.09 -9.92 8.58
C PHE A 147 5.25 -11.16 9.46
N ASN A 148 5.73 -10.99 10.69
CA ASN A 148 5.95 -12.10 11.62
C ASN A 148 4.65 -12.82 12.03
N THR A 149 3.52 -12.11 12.06
CA THR A 149 2.22 -12.70 12.43
C THR A 149 1.45 -13.30 11.25
N HIS A 150 1.91 -13.05 10.01
CA HIS A 150 1.32 -13.57 8.76
C HIS A 150 2.34 -14.36 7.93
N GLU A 151 3.31 -14.99 8.60
CA GLU A 151 4.44 -15.68 7.97
C GLU A 151 4.00 -16.65 6.87
N ASP A 152 2.97 -17.44 7.12
CA ASP A 152 2.42 -18.43 6.17
C ASP A 152 1.71 -17.80 4.94
N ASP A 153 1.37 -16.51 5.00
CA ASP A 153 0.67 -15.79 3.95
C ASP A 153 1.61 -14.88 3.12
N VAL A 154 2.87 -14.76 3.53
CA VAL A 154 3.86 -13.92 2.84
C VAL A 154 4.67 -14.75 1.86
N PRO A 155 4.70 -14.40 0.56
CA PRO A 155 5.52 -15.10 -0.43
C PRO A 155 7.01 -15.07 -0.07
N GLU A 156 7.71 -16.20 -0.30
CA GLU A 156 9.14 -16.37 0.02
C GLU A 156 10.01 -15.27 -0.61
N THR A 157 9.71 -14.86 -1.85
CA THR A 157 10.42 -13.78 -2.55
C THR A 157 10.40 -12.45 -1.77
N ILE A 158 9.33 -12.19 -1.02
CA ILE A 158 9.23 -10.97 -0.17
C ILE A 158 10.20 -11.10 1.01
N TRP A 159 10.27 -12.26 1.65
CA TRP A 159 11.23 -12.52 2.72
C TRP A 159 12.67 -12.39 2.24
N ASP A 160 12.99 -12.96 1.09
CA ASP A 160 14.30 -12.84 0.46
C ASP A 160 14.65 -11.39 0.15
N PHE A 161 13.69 -10.63 -0.40
CA PHE A 161 13.88 -9.22 -0.66
C PHE A 161 14.17 -8.46 0.65
N MET A 162 13.39 -8.64 1.70
CA MET A 162 13.59 -7.96 2.99
C MET A 162 14.94 -8.33 3.63
N ALA A 163 15.34 -9.61 3.58
CA ALA A 163 16.61 -10.08 4.13
C ALA A 163 17.83 -9.48 3.44
N HIS A 164 17.73 -9.18 2.15
CA HIS A 164 18.82 -8.64 1.35
C HIS A 164 18.70 -7.14 1.11
N TYR A 165 17.59 -6.50 1.53
CA TYR A 165 17.40 -5.07 1.36
C TYR A 165 18.30 -4.29 2.32
N HIS A 166 19.38 -3.74 1.78
CA HIS A 166 20.28 -2.82 2.49
C HIS A 166 20.04 -1.40 1.94
N TRP A 167 19.49 -0.53 2.78
CA TRP A 167 19.42 0.88 2.42
C TRP A 167 20.86 1.42 2.24
N ARG A 168 21.22 1.82 1.02
CA ARG A 168 22.50 2.47 0.71
C ARG A 168 22.26 3.95 0.57
N ARG A 169 23.07 4.75 1.26
CA ARG A 169 23.11 6.19 1.00
C ARG A 169 23.55 6.42 -0.45
N THR A 170 22.95 7.43 -1.10
CA THR A 170 23.22 7.83 -2.49
C THR A 170 24.66 8.25 -2.80
N SER A 171 25.58 8.21 -1.82
CA SER A 171 26.99 8.41 -2.02
C SER A 171 27.68 7.28 -2.80
N ASP A 172 27.09 6.11 -2.87
CA ASP A 172 27.60 4.99 -3.68
C ASP A 172 27.02 5.08 -5.10
N ARG A 173 27.55 6.02 -5.89
CA ARG A 173 27.21 6.20 -7.32
C ARG A 173 27.42 4.95 -8.18
N ASP A 174 28.10 3.94 -7.67
CA ASP A 174 28.33 2.65 -8.33
C ASP A 174 27.17 1.65 -8.19
N GLY A 175 26.12 1.97 -7.43
CA GLY A 175 24.97 1.10 -7.16
C GLY A 175 23.96 0.97 -8.31
N TRP A 176 24.07 1.76 -9.38
CA TRP A 176 23.17 1.73 -10.53
C TRP A 176 23.70 0.93 -11.72
N LYS A 177 24.53 -0.07 -11.50
CA LYS A 177 24.85 -1.04 -12.55
C LYS A 177 23.73 -2.09 -12.59
N LEU A 178 22.81 -1.88 -13.53
CA LEU A 178 21.86 -2.92 -13.97
C LEU A 178 22.64 -4.05 -14.67
#